data_97f965cca1d8e859ad74a8bdafac4ddd
#
_entry.id   97f965cca1d8e859ad74a8bdafac4ddd
#
_cell.length_a   1.000
_cell.length_b   1.000
_cell.length_c   1.000
_cell.angle_alpha   90.00
_cell.angle_beta   90.00
_cell.angle_gamma   90.00
#
_symmetry.space_group_name_H-M   'P 1'
#
loop_
_entity.id
_entity.type
_entity.pdbx_description
1 polymer ?
#
loop_
_entity_poly.entity_id
_entity_poly.type
_entity_poly.pdbx_seq_one_letter_code
_entity_poly.pdbx_strand_id
1 'polypeptide(L)'
;MARTRPLSPHLQVYRPQLTSMMSIAHRASGIVLTTGTVLLAAWLVALAHSAESYEMVSGLLAHPLGQFVLFGYSAALIYHALNGIRHLAWDLGYGLTIPEVYRSGHIVLFLTMVLSVALWAAVWI
;
A
#
# COMPACT_ATOMS: atom_id res chain seq x y z
N MET A 1 22.98 -44.02 17.50
CA MET A 1 23.38 -43.10 16.40
C MET A 1 22.49 -41.88 16.47
N ALA A 2 23.06 -40.71 16.77
CA ALA A 2 22.29 -39.44 16.76
C ALA A 2 21.91 -39.12 15.31
N ARG A 3 20.61 -39.08 14.99
CA ARG A 3 20.12 -38.58 13.69
C ARG A 3 20.49 -37.13 13.59
N THR A 4 21.35 -36.77 12.65
CA THR A 4 21.59 -35.37 12.29
C THR A 4 20.29 -34.78 11.76
N ARG A 5 19.67 -33.90 12.55
CA ARG A 5 18.49 -33.16 12.11
C ARG A 5 18.92 -32.14 11.05
N PRO A 6 18.16 -31.96 9.96
CA PRO A 6 18.47 -30.88 9.02
C PRO A 6 18.40 -29.54 9.74
N LEU A 7 19.33 -28.65 9.45
CA LEU A 7 19.31 -27.28 9.96
C LEU A 7 18.07 -26.57 9.45
N SER A 8 17.40 -25.84 10.34
CA SER A 8 16.32 -24.94 9.95
C SER A 8 16.86 -23.89 8.97
N PRO A 9 16.14 -23.54 7.90
CA PRO A 9 16.57 -22.48 7.01
C PRO A 9 16.67 -21.16 7.78
N HIS A 10 17.87 -20.56 7.76
CA HIS A 10 18.11 -19.24 8.34
C HIS A 10 17.80 -18.12 7.33
N LEU A 11 17.66 -16.88 7.81
CA LEU A 11 17.44 -15.69 6.96
C LEU A 11 18.46 -15.55 5.82
N GLN A 12 19.69 -16.05 6.02
CA GLN A 12 20.77 -16.04 5.02
C GLN A 12 20.48 -16.91 3.79
N VAL A 13 19.64 -17.94 3.93
CA VAL A 13 19.26 -18.86 2.83
C VAL A 13 17.84 -18.59 2.31
N TYR A 14 17.11 -17.71 2.95
CA TYR A 14 15.76 -17.34 2.51
C TYR A 14 15.82 -16.54 1.21
N ARG A 15 15.14 -17.04 0.19
CA ARG A 15 14.94 -16.29 -1.06
C ARG A 15 13.59 -15.59 -1.03
N PRO A 16 13.54 -14.25 -1.11
CA PRO A 16 12.28 -13.52 -1.14
C PRO A 16 11.37 -14.01 -2.28
N GLN A 17 10.15 -14.37 -1.92
CA GLN A 17 9.13 -14.76 -2.87
C GLN A 17 8.17 -13.59 -3.07
N LEU A 18 7.60 -13.44 -4.28
CA LEU A 18 6.65 -12.37 -4.58
C LEU A 18 5.52 -12.31 -3.55
N THR A 19 4.97 -13.47 -3.20
CA THR A 19 3.87 -13.59 -2.23
C THR A 19 4.23 -13.08 -0.85
N SER A 20 5.40 -13.44 -0.33
CA SER A 20 5.90 -12.98 0.96
C SER A 20 6.13 -11.48 0.97
N MET A 21 6.76 -10.96 -0.08
CA MET A 21 7.04 -9.53 -0.22
C MET A 21 5.75 -8.71 -0.31
N MET A 22 4.77 -9.18 -1.09
CA MET A 22 3.48 -8.52 -1.18
C MET A 22 2.70 -8.58 0.13
N SER A 23 2.79 -9.67 0.90
CA SER A 23 2.16 -9.78 2.21
C SER A 23 2.75 -8.80 3.22
N ILE A 24 4.08 -8.62 3.23
CA ILE A 24 4.75 -7.63 4.08
C ILE A 24 4.37 -6.21 3.64
N ALA A 25 4.42 -5.93 2.34
CA ALA A 25 4.05 -4.63 1.79
C ALA A 25 2.58 -4.27 2.09
N HIS A 26 1.67 -5.25 2.07
CA HIS A 26 0.27 -5.03 2.41
C HIS A 26 0.10 -4.60 3.87
N ARG A 27 0.79 -5.26 4.80
CA ARG A 27 0.80 -4.88 6.23
C ARG A 27 1.44 -3.50 6.44
N ALA A 28 2.57 -3.24 5.79
CA ALA A 28 3.25 -1.95 5.86
C ALA A 28 2.37 -0.82 5.30
N SER A 29 1.70 -1.03 4.17
CA SER A 29 0.76 -0.04 3.61
C SER A 29 -0.42 0.21 4.56
N GLY A 30 -0.93 -0.79 5.27
CA GLY A 30 -1.96 -0.60 6.30
C GLY A 30 -1.51 0.32 7.44
N ILE A 31 -0.27 0.15 7.92
CA ILE A 31 0.32 1.05 8.94
C ILE A 31 0.44 2.48 8.39
N VAL A 32 0.95 2.64 7.17
CA VAL A 32 1.04 3.95 6.52
C VAL A 32 -0.34 4.60 6.41
N LEU A 33 -1.36 3.87 5.96
CA LEU A 33 -2.72 4.38 5.84
C LEU A 33 -3.33 4.80 7.18
N THR A 34 -3.00 4.09 8.27
CA THR A 34 -3.43 4.49 9.62
C THR A 34 -2.89 5.88 9.99
N THR A 35 -1.64 6.19 9.65
CA THR A 35 -1.11 7.55 9.85
C THR A 35 -1.75 8.55 8.90
N GLY A 36 -2.10 8.14 7.68
CA GLY A 36 -2.81 8.96 6.70
C GLY A 36 -4.23 9.35 7.15
N THR A 37 -4.92 8.51 7.94
CA THR A 37 -6.24 8.88 8.50
C THR A 37 -6.14 10.03 9.49
N VAL A 38 -5.05 10.13 10.24
CA VAL A 38 -4.80 11.27 11.13
C VAL A 38 -4.60 12.56 10.33
N LEU A 39 -3.84 12.49 9.24
CA LEU A 39 -3.65 13.63 8.35
C LEU A 39 -4.97 14.09 7.71
N LEU A 40 -5.78 13.15 7.23
CA LEU A 40 -7.10 13.42 6.67
C LEU A 40 -8.02 14.06 7.73
N ALA A 41 -8.04 13.51 8.95
CA ALA A 41 -8.83 14.06 10.05
C ALA A 41 -8.39 15.49 10.39
N ALA A 42 -7.09 15.75 10.45
CA ALA A 42 -6.57 17.10 10.70
C ALA A 42 -7.00 18.10 9.62
N TRP A 43 -6.95 17.69 8.34
CA TRP A 43 -7.40 18.52 7.23
C TRP A 43 -8.92 18.80 7.30
N LEU A 44 -9.74 17.79 7.61
CA LEU A 44 -11.20 17.94 7.79
C LEU A 44 -11.55 18.85 8.98
N VAL A 45 -10.83 18.72 10.10
CA VAL A 45 -10.99 19.58 11.27
C VAL A 45 -10.62 21.02 10.92
N ALA A 46 -9.52 21.23 10.19
CA ALA A 46 -9.11 22.56 9.74
C ALA A 46 -10.18 23.21 8.83
N LEU A 47 -10.74 22.41 7.89
CA LEU A 47 -11.82 22.83 7.00
C LEU A 47 -13.09 23.25 7.79
N ALA A 48 -13.42 22.51 8.85
CA ALA A 48 -14.59 22.77 9.67
C ALA A 48 -14.39 23.94 10.66
N HIS A 49 -13.15 24.24 11.02
CA HIS A 49 -12.83 25.23 12.04
C HIS A 49 -12.84 26.67 11.51
N SER A 50 -12.04 26.97 10.48
CA SER A 50 -11.99 28.30 9.87
C SER A 50 -11.30 28.25 8.49
N ALA A 51 -11.58 29.29 7.65
CA ALA A 51 -10.89 29.47 6.37
C ALA A 51 -9.37 29.59 6.55
N GLU A 52 -8.91 30.31 7.57
CA GLU A 52 -7.47 30.48 7.86
C GLU A 52 -6.79 29.13 8.18
N SER A 53 -7.42 28.30 9.03
CA SER A 53 -6.91 26.96 9.37
C SER A 53 -6.85 26.07 8.14
N TYR A 54 -7.88 26.13 7.29
CA TYR A 54 -7.93 25.37 6.04
C TYR A 54 -6.81 25.78 5.09
N GLU A 55 -6.60 27.09 4.89
CA GLU A 55 -5.55 27.62 4.02
C GLU A 55 -4.16 27.23 4.51
N MET A 56 -3.93 27.28 5.83
CA MET A 56 -2.66 26.87 6.44
C MET A 56 -2.36 25.38 6.13
N VAL A 57 -3.30 24.48 6.44
CA VAL A 57 -3.09 23.04 6.24
C VAL A 57 -3.01 22.69 4.76
N SER A 58 -3.87 23.28 3.94
CA SER A 58 -3.86 23.07 2.48
C SER A 58 -2.58 23.59 1.85
N GLY A 59 -2.03 24.72 2.32
CA GLY A 59 -0.74 25.25 1.88
C GLY A 59 0.43 24.31 2.20
N LEU A 60 0.43 23.68 3.37
CA LEU A 60 1.42 22.66 3.71
C LEU A 60 1.33 21.43 2.79
N LEU A 61 0.11 20.99 2.48
CA LEU A 61 -0.12 19.84 1.58
C LEU A 61 0.19 20.19 0.12
N ALA A 62 0.02 21.45 -0.30
CA ALA A 62 0.37 21.93 -1.63
C ALA A 62 1.88 22.12 -1.83
N HIS A 63 2.68 22.19 -0.76
CA HIS A 63 4.14 22.25 -0.86
C HIS A 63 4.68 20.97 -1.51
N PRO A 64 5.77 20.99 -2.32
CA PRO A 64 6.30 19.81 -2.99
C PRO A 64 6.51 18.60 -2.09
N LEU A 65 6.98 18.80 -0.84
CA LEU A 65 7.10 17.72 0.14
C LEU A 65 5.73 17.15 0.56
N GLY A 66 4.73 18.03 0.75
CA GLY A 66 3.36 17.62 1.05
C GLY A 66 2.76 16.78 -0.08
N GLN A 67 2.95 17.23 -1.32
CA GLN A 67 2.51 16.49 -2.51
C GLN A 67 3.21 15.15 -2.65
N PHE A 68 4.52 15.06 -2.37
CA PHE A 68 5.25 13.78 -2.34
C PHE A 68 4.67 12.82 -1.30
N VAL A 69 4.35 13.32 -0.11
CA VAL A 69 3.70 12.53 0.95
C VAL A 69 2.31 12.07 0.51
N LEU A 70 1.49 12.95 -0.09
CA LEU A 70 0.16 12.60 -0.62
C LEU A 70 0.25 11.57 -1.76
N PHE A 71 1.27 11.68 -2.63
CA PHE A 71 1.54 10.65 -3.64
C PHE A 71 1.81 9.28 -2.98
N GLY A 72 2.66 9.25 -1.97
CA GLY A 72 2.95 8.03 -1.21
C GLY A 72 1.70 7.41 -0.57
N TYR A 73 0.84 8.22 0.05
CA TYR A 73 -0.41 7.76 0.63
C TYR A 73 -1.39 7.25 -0.42
N SER A 74 -1.54 7.94 -1.55
CA SER A 74 -2.44 7.50 -2.63
C SER A 74 -1.97 6.19 -3.26
N ALA A 75 -0.67 6.03 -3.50
CA ALA A 75 -0.09 4.78 -3.99
C ALA A 75 -0.27 3.62 -2.97
N ALA A 76 -0.04 3.89 -1.68
CA ALA A 76 -0.27 2.93 -0.62
C ALA A 76 -1.75 2.51 -0.54
N LEU A 77 -2.68 3.46 -0.70
CA LEU A 77 -4.12 3.19 -0.68
C LEU A 77 -4.53 2.31 -1.87
N ILE A 78 -4.10 2.65 -3.08
CA ILE A 78 -4.39 1.88 -4.29
C ILE A 78 -3.84 0.46 -4.16
N TYR A 79 -2.57 0.32 -3.75
CA TYR A 79 -1.97 -1.00 -3.53
C TYR A 79 -2.71 -1.80 -2.47
N HIS A 80 -3.01 -1.18 -1.32
CA HIS A 80 -3.69 -1.84 -0.21
C HIS A 80 -5.09 -2.32 -0.62
N ALA A 81 -5.85 -1.49 -1.33
CA ALA A 81 -7.18 -1.84 -1.82
C ALA A 81 -7.14 -2.99 -2.83
N LEU A 82 -6.27 -2.92 -3.85
CA LEU A 82 -6.15 -3.96 -4.87
C LEU A 82 -5.68 -5.30 -4.28
N ASN A 83 -4.69 -5.26 -3.40
CA ASN A 83 -4.22 -6.48 -2.76
C ASN A 83 -5.22 -7.00 -1.71
N GLY A 84 -5.98 -6.11 -1.07
CA GLY A 84 -7.11 -6.48 -0.19
C GLY A 84 -8.20 -7.24 -0.96
N ILE A 85 -8.61 -6.75 -2.13
CA ILE A 85 -9.56 -7.46 -3.01
C ILE A 85 -9.03 -8.85 -3.38
N ARG A 86 -7.72 -8.95 -3.66
CA ARG A 86 -7.07 -10.24 -3.93
C ARG A 86 -7.17 -11.19 -2.73
N HIS A 87 -6.98 -10.72 -1.51
CA HIS A 87 -7.16 -11.52 -0.29
C HIS A 87 -8.61 -11.96 -0.13
N LEU A 88 -9.58 -11.08 -0.37
CA LEU A 88 -11.01 -11.43 -0.32
C LEU A 88 -11.37 -12.50 -1.37
N ALA A 89 -10.76 -12.45 -2.57
CA ALA A 89 -10.94 -13.50 -3.57
C ALA A 89 -10.41 -14.86 -3.07
N TRP A 90 -9.28 -14.88 -2.38
CA TRP A 90 -8.75 -16.10 -1.76
C TRP A 90 -9.64 -16.63 -0.63
N ASP A 91 -10.21 -15.75 0.19
CA ASP A 91 -11.15 -16.13 1.25
C ASP A 91 -12.42 -16.80 0.67
N LEU A 92 -12.78 -16.43 -0.57
CA LEU A 92 -13.87 -17.07 -1.34
C LEU A 92 -13.43 -18.33 -2.09
N GLY A 93 -12.14 -18.74 -1.97
CA GLY A 93 -11.60 -19.94 -2.60
C GLY A 93 -11.14 -19.77 -4.05
N TYR A 94 -11.04 -18.54 -4.58
CA TYR A 94 -10.61 -18.28 -5.96
C TYR A 94 -9.12 -17.96 -6.03
N GLY A 95 -8.45 -18.43 -7.10
CA GLY A 95 -7.09 -18.03 -7.45
C GLY A 95 -6.01 -18.56 -6.51
N LEU A 96 -6.18 -19.77 -5.95
CA LEU A 96 -5.30 -20.38 -4.95
C LEU A 96 -4.15 -21.21 -5.55
N THR A 97 -4.16 -21.50 -6.85
CA THR A 97 -3.06 -22.22 -7.47
C THR A 97 -1.82 -21.33 -7.61
N ILE A 98 -0.62 -21.91 -7.54
CA ILE A 98 0.63 -21.14 -7.60
C ILE A 98 0.69 -20.20 -8.83
N PRO A 99 0.35 -20.64 -10.06
CA PRO A 99 0.34 -19.75 -11.21
C PRO A 99 -0.65 -18.57 -11.08
N GLU A 100 -1.84 -18.81 -10.55
CA GLU A 100 -2.85 -17.77 -10.33
C GLU A 100 -2.43 -16.75 -9.29
N VAL A 101 -1.82 -17.22 -8.20
CA VAL A 101 -1.26 -16.38 -7.14
C VAL A 101 -0.20 -15.43 -7.68
N TYR A 102 0.72 -15.92 -8.52
CA TYR A 102 1.73 -15.07 -9.15
C TYR A 102 1.12 -14.12 -10.18
N ARG A 103 0.22 -14.60 -11.03
CA ARG A 103 -0.47 -13.78 -12.03
C ARG A 103 -1.23 -12.64 -11.37
N SER A 104 -2.06 -12.93 -10.37
CA SER A 104 -2.82 -11.90 -9.64
C SER A 104 -1.90 -10.91 -8.92
N GLY A 105 -0.76 -11.38 -8.39
CA GLY A 105 0.24 -10.51 -7.78
C GLY A 105 0.83 -9.50 -8.78
N HIS A 106 1.23 -9.94 -9.97
CA HIS A 106 1.74 -9.04 -11.01
C HIS A 106 0.67 -8.05 -11.48
N ILE A 107 -0.60 -8.49 -11.60
CA ILE A 107 -1.73 -7.61 -11.96
C ILE A 107 -1.89 -6.50 -10.90
N VAL A 108 -1.87 -6.84 -9.62
CA VAL A 108 -1.95 -5.84 -8.53
C VAL A 108 -0.83 -4.82 -8.63
N LEU A 109 0.41 -5.25 -8.81
CA LEU A 109 1.55 -4.33 -8.92
C LEU A 109 1.44 -3.42 -10.16
N PHE A 110 1.07 -3.99 -11.30
CA PHE A 110 0.87 -3.23 -12.54
C PHE A 110 -0.25 -2.19 -12.39
N LEU A 111 -1.42 -2.60 -11.89
CA LEU A 111 -2.55 -1.71 -11.67
C LEU A 111 -2.23 -0.63 -10.63
N THR A 112 -1.50 -0.95 -9.58
CA THR A 112 -1.05 0.05 -8.60
C THR A 112 -0.24 1.15 -9.28
N MET A 113 0.71 0.79 -10.12
CA MET A 113 1.54 1.75 -10.85
C MET A 113 0.69 2.60 -11.81
N VAL A 114 -0.12 1.95 -12.65
CA VAL A 114 -0.94 2.64 -13.66
C VAL A 114 -1.95 3.59 -13.01
N LEU A 115 -2.68 3.13 -11.99
CA LEU A 115 -3.70 3.94 -11.31
C LEU A 115 -3.08 5.09 -10.51
N SER A 116 -1.91 4.89 -9.89
CA SER A 116 -1.21 5.97 -9.19
C SER A 116 -0.77 7.06 -10.16
N VAL A 117 -0.19 6.70 -11.29
CA VAL A 117 0.21 7.66 -12.33
C VAL A 117 -1.01 8.36 -12.93
N ALA A 118 -2.07 7.61 -13.26
CA ALA A 118 -3.29 8.18 -13.84
C ALA A 118 -3.98 9.16 -12.89
N LEU A 119 -4.08 8.82 -11.60
CA LEU A 119 -4.64 9.69 -10.56
C LEU A 119 -3.87 11.03 -10.52
N TRP A 120 -2.55 10.97 -10.45
CA TRP A 120 -1.73 12.18 -10.31
C TRP A 120 -1.65 12.95 -11.62
N ALA A 121 -1.67 12.33 -12.77
CA ALA A 121 -1.84 13.02 -14.04
C ALA A 121 -3.15 13.81 -14.08
N ALA A 122 -4.26 13.23 -13.60
CA ALA A 122 -5.55 13.90 -13.55
C ALA A 122 -5.58 15.08 -12.54
N VAL A 123 -4.79 15.04 -11.48
CA VAL A 123 -4.68 16.13 -10.49
C VAL A 123 -3.88 17.33 -11.04
N TRP A 124 -2.96 17.09 -12.00
CA TRP A 124 -2.07 18.12 -12.54
C TRP A 124 -2.55 18.72 -13.86
N ILE A 125 -3.62 18.19 -14.46
CA ILE A 125 -4.28 18.74 -15.65
C ILE A 125 -5.38 19.72 -15.23
#